data_3f5d21170404de91365b8e90b6ee9b2a
#
_entry.id   3f5d21170404de91365b8e90b6ee9b2a
#
_cell.length_a   1.000
_cell.length_b   1.000
_cell.length_c   1.000
_cell.angle_alpha   90.00
_cell.angle_beta   90.00
_cell.angle_gamma   90.00
#
_symmetry.space_group_name_H-M   'P 1'
#
loop_
_entity.id
_entity.type
_entity.pdbx_description
1 polymer ?
#
loop_
_entity_poly.entity_id
_entity_poly.type
_entity_poly.pdbx_seq_one_letter_code
_entity_poly.pdbx_strand_id
1 'polypeptide(L)' 'MTTKVVVVRGTISRITKKYVGIYVRKQDQKKLENLIGKKVEAVLFIEENNIGD' A
#
# COMPACT_ATOMS: atom_id res chain seq x y z
N MET A 1 -10.07 -11.01 19.34
CA MET A 1 -9.74 -10.09 18.24
C MET A 1 -9.22 -10.84 17.04
N THR A 2 -9.75 -10.52 15.88
CA THR A 2 -9.30 -11.18 14.66
C THR A 2 -8.42 -10.23 13.85
N THR A 3 -7.33 -10.78 13.33
CA THR A 3 -6.47 -10.04 12.41
C THR A 3 -6.86 -10.41 10.99
N LYS A 4 -7.10 -9.40 10.19
CA LYS A 4 -7.42 -9.59 8.79
C LYS A 4 -6.25 -9.15 7.93
N VAL A 5 -5.88 -9.99 6.97
CA VAL A 5 -4.81 -9.65 6.02
C VAL A 5 -5.46 -9.24 4.70
N VAL A 6 -5.06 -8.07 4.23
CA VAL A 6 -5.52 -7.56 2.93
C VAL A 6 -4.30 -7.36 2.04
N VAL A 7 -4.34 -7.93 0.86
CA VAL A 7 -3.24 -7.82 -0.10
C VAL A 7 -3.64 -6.87 -1.22
N VAL A 8 -2.85 -5.83 -1.41
CA VAL A 8 -3.06 -4.86 -2.49
C VAL A 8 -1.72 -4.57 -3.16
N ARG A 9 -1.79 -4.08 -4.37
CA ARG A 9 -0.60 -3.65 -5.12
C ARG A 9 -0.69 -2.18 -5.41
N GLY A 10 0.45 -1.53 -5.43
CA GLY A 10 0.48 -0.12 -5.69
C GLY A 10 1.89 0.40 -5.88
N THR A 11 1.98 1.70 -5.98
CA THR A 11 3.25 2.40 -6.20
C THR A 11 3.47 3.36 -5.05
N ILE A 12 4.66 3.32 -4.49
CA ILE A 12 5.03 4.26 -3.43
C ILE A 12 5.31 5.61 -4.07
N SER A 13 4.72 6.63 -3.52
CA SER A 13 4.90 7.98 -4.04
C SER A 13 4.85 8.99 -2.91
N ARG A 14 5.48 10.13 -3.17
CA ARG A 14 5.39 11.24 -2.23
C ARG A 14 4.08 11.99 -2.47
N ILE A 15 3.27 12.03 -1.45
CA ILE A 15 1.97 12.70 -1.53
C ILE A 15 2.14 14.20 -1.24
N THR A 16 2.80 14.51 -0.15
CA THR A 16 3.11 15.89 0.24
C THR A 16 4.52 15.95 0.80
N LYS A 17 4.95 17.12 1.22
CA LYS A 17 6.26 17.25 1.86
C LYS A 17 6.38 16.41 3.12
N LYS A 18 5.26 16.17 3.79
CA LYS A 18 5.24 15.45 5.06
C LYS A 18 4.85 13.99 4.92
N TYR A 19 4.21 13.60 3.84
CA TYR A 19 3.62 12.28 3.73
C TYR A 19 4.08 11.55 2.49
N VAL A 20 4.41 10.30 2.69
CA VAL A 20 4.64 9.34 1.63
C VAL A 20 3.50 8.35 1.68
N GLY A 21 2.99 7.98 0.55
CA GLY A 21 1.87 7.05 0.50
C GLY A 21 2.01 6.04 -0.61
N ILE A 22 1.02 5.20 -0.70
CA ILE A 22 0.95 4.17 -1.72
C ILE A 22 -0.29 4.43 -2.56
N TYR A 23 -0.10 4.61 -3.86
CA TYR A 23 -1.21 4.67 -4.79
C TYR A 23 -1.59 3.24 -5.14
N VAL A 24 -2.70 2.81 -4.57
CA VAL A 24 -3.19 1.45 -4.79
C VAL A 24 -3.83 1.37 -6.17
N ARG A 25 -3.51 0.32 -6.91
CA ARG A 25 -4.10 0.15 -8.24
C ARG A 25 -5.63 0.04 -8.14
N LYS A 26 -6.28 0.49 -9.20
CA LYS A 26 -7.74 0.67 -9.18
C LYS A 26 -8.50 -0.58 -8.74
N GLN A 27 -8.10 -1.71 -9.24
CA GLN A 27 -8.83 -2.96 -8.94
C GLN A 27 -8.68 -3.42 -7.49
N ASP A 28 -7.69 -2.92 -6.77
CA ASP A 28 -7.49 -3.27 -5.38
C ASP A 28 -8.10 -2.26 -4.41
N GLN A 29 -8.52 -1.11 -4.91
CA GLN A 29 -9.05 -0.06 -4.04
C GLN A 29 -10.30 -0.47 -3.29
N LYS A 30 -11.11 -1.31 -3.88
CA LYS A 30 -12.33 -1.78 -3.22
C LYS A 30 -12.04 -2.54 -1.94
N LYS A 31 -10.90 -3.20 -1.88
CA LYS A 31 -10.49 -3.94 -0.67
C LYS A 31 -10.26 -3.02 0.52
N LEU A 32 -9.99 -1.75 0.25
CA LEU A 32 -9.62 -0.78 1.28
C LEU A 32 -10.72 0.24 1.59
N GLU A 33 -11.83 0.21 0.86
CA GLU A 33 -12.87 1.23 1.02
C GLU A 33 -13.31 1.41 2.46
N ASN A 34 -13.50 0.32 3.18
CA ASN A 34 -13.97 0.38 4.56
C ASN A 34 -12.88 0.76 5.55
N LEU A 35 -11.66 0.89 5.07
CA LEU A 35 -10.50 1.20 5.91
C LEU A 35 -10.04 2.63 5.79
N ILE A 36 -10.65 3.40 4.92
CA ILE A 36 -10.27 4.79 4.71
C ILE A 36 -10.42 5.55 6.01
N GLY A 37 -9.37 6.26 6.40
CA GLY A 37 -9.35 7.03 7.63
C GLY A 37 -8.90 6.25 8.86
N LYS A 38 -8.74 4.95 8.74
CA LYS A 38 -8.27 4.13 9.86
C LYS A 38 -6.75 4.06 9.87
N LYS A 39 -6.19 3.96 11.04
CA LYS A 39 -4.75 3.73 11.19
C LYS A 39 -4.47 2.25 11.07
N VAL A 40 -3.50 1.91 10.26
CA VAL A 40 -3.16 0.51 10.02
C VAL A 40 -1.65 0.36 10.05
N GLU A 41 -1.21 -0.88 10.27
CA GLU A 41 0.18 -1.25 10.07
C GLU A 41 0.26 -2.01 8.76
N ALA A 42 1.31 -1.77 8.01
CA ALA A 42 1.48 -2.42 6.72
C ALA A 42 2.87 -3.02 6.60
N VAL A 43 2.93 -4.17 5.93
CA VAL A 43 4.19 -4.81 5.56
C VAL A 43 4.28 -4.74 4.05
N LEU A 44 5.41 -4.27 3.56
CA LEU A 44 5.61 -4.09 2.13
C LEU A 44 6.48 -5.19 1.57
N PHE A 45 6.01 -5.80 0.51
CA PHE A 45 6.78 -6.76 -0.27
C PHE A 45 7.28 -6.05 -1.51
N ILE A 46 8.58 -5.88 -1.60
CA ILE A 46 9.21 -5.07 -2.64
C ILE A 46 9.88 -6.03 -3.63
N GLU A 47 9.53 -5.91 -4.89
CA GLU A 47 10.25 -6.59 -5.93
C GLU A 47 11.41 -5.72 -6.36
N GLU A 48 12.61 -6.21 -6.11
CA GLU A 48 13.80 -5.50 -6.57
C GLU A 48 14.33 -6.19 -7.81
N ASN A 49 14.36 -5.44 -8.88
CA ASN A 49 15.02 -5.89 -10.09
C ASN A 49 16.45 -5.44 -10.04
N ASN A 50 17.34 -6.35 -9.75
CA ASN A 50 18.77 -6.06 -9.78
C ASN A 50 19.32 -6.14 -11.19
N ILE A 51 18.63 -5.53 -12.10
CA ILE A 51 19.01 -5.62 -13.49
C ILE A 51 20.20 -4.71 -13.75
N GLY A 52 21.24 -5.31 -14.29
CA GLY A 52 22.39 -4.54 -14.75
C GLY A 52 23.27 -3.97 -13.67
N ASP A 53 23.11 -4.44 -12.52
CA ASP A 53 23.95 -4.00 -11.42
C ASP A 53 25.29 -4.70 -11.41
#